data_8ff9e568b483a9fab4999cfa6190fc90
#
_entry.id   8ff9e568b483a9fab4999cfa6190fc90
#
_cell.length_a   1.000
_cell.length_b   1.000
_cell.length_c   1.000
_cell.angle_alpha   90.00
_cell.angle_beta   90.00
_cell.angle_gamma   90.00
#
_symmetry.space_group_name_H-M   'P 1'
#
loop_
_entity.id
_entity.type
_entity.pdbx_description
1 polymer ?
#
loop_
_entity_poly.entity_id
_entity_poly.type
_entity_poly.pdbx_seq_one_letter_code
_entity_poly.pdbx_strand_id
1 'polypeptide(L)' 'MRARLVDRGRLMELALADGNSYQAQCERMGLQRHALIDYISGRRDPSTASLVAMADYYGVSTDYILGRGGR' A
#
# COMPACT_ATOMS: atom_id res chain seq x y z
N MET A 1 -16.30 12.11 -1.17
CA MET A 1 -15.27 11.92 -2.20
C MET A 1 -14.36 10.76 -1.83
N ARG A 2 -13.94 10.00 -2.79
CA ARG A 2 -13.09 8.86 -2.50
C ARG A 2 -11.66 9.25 -2.28
N ALA A 3 -10.97 8.46 -1.45
CA ALA A 3 -9.54 8.57 -1.32
C ALA A 3 -8.86 8.20 -2.63
N ARG A 4 -7.81 8.96 -3.02
CA ARG A 4 -7.19 8.78 -4.33
C ARG A 4 -5.70 8.97 -4.34
N LEU A 5 -5.08 8.99 -3.17
CA LEU A 5 -3.66 9.25 -3.10
C LEU A 5 -2.84 8.15 -3.77
N VAL A 6 -3.22 6.92 -3.56
CA VAL A 6 -2.48 5.74 -3.97
C VAL A 6 -2.92 5.28 -5.37
N ASP A 7 -1.97 4.83 -6.18
CA ASP A 7 -2.31 4.09 -7.39
C ASP A 7 -2.72 2.68 -6.96
N ARG A 8 -4.02 2.47 -6.91
CA ARG A 8 -4.58 1.25 -6.34
C ARG A 8 -4.18 0.01 -7.11
N GLY A 9 -4.08 0.12 -8.43
CA GLY A 9 -3.65 -0.99 -9.25
C GLY A 9 -2.23 -1.43 -8.94
N ARG A 10 -1.32 -0.47 -8.81
CA ARG A 10 0.06 -0.77 -8.46
C ARG A 10 0.17 -1.39 -7.08
N LEU A 11 -0.57 -0.84 -6.11
CA LEU A 11 -0.53 -1.38 -4.77
C LEU A 11 -1.08 -2.79 -4.74
N MET A 12 -2.16 -3.05 -5.44
CA MET A 12 -2.72 -4.38 -5.51
C MET A 12 -1.74 -5.37 -6.13
N GLU A 13 -1.05 -4.96 -7.21
CA GLU A 13 -0.05 -5.82 -7.83
C GLU A 13 1.06 -6.18 -6.86
N LEU A 14 1.56 -5.19 -6.12
CA LEU A 14 2.61 -5.44 -5.14
C LEU A 14 2.13 -6.41 -4.07
N ALA A 15 0.92 -6.21 -3.58
CA ALA A 15 0.37 -7.05 -2.53
C ALA A 15 0.17 -8.49 -3.01
N LEU A 16 -0.32 -8.66 -4.23
CA LEU A 16 -0.54 -10.00 -4.78
C LEU A 16 0.77 -10.70 -5.03
N ALA A 17 1.77 -9.98 -5.52
CA ALA A 17 3.07 -10.57 -5.80
C ALA A 17 3.79 -11.03 -4.54
N ASP A 18 3.46 -10.44 -3.39
CA ASP A 18 4.10 -10.79 -2.13
C ASP A 18 3.78 -12.22 -1.70
N GLY A 19 2.60 -12.70 -2.00
CA GLY A 19 2.23 -14.08 -1.70
C GLY A 19 1.67 -14.32 -0.31
N ASN A 20 1.83 -13.38 0.62
CA ASN A 20 1.24 -13.48 1.96
C ASN A 20 -0.16 -12.87 1.95
N SER A 21 -0.97 -13.23 2.94
CA SER A 21 -2.28 -12.60 3.07
C SER A 21 -2.10 -11.11 3.35
N TYR A 22 -3.13 -10.34 3.04
CA TYR A 22 -3.10 -8.89 3.32
C TYR A 22 -2.90 -8.65 4.82
N GLN A 23 -3.55 -9.45 5.64
CA GLN A 23 -3.42 -9.31 7.09
C GLN A 23 -1.98 -9.56 7.55
N ALA A 24 -1.34 -10.59 7.03
CA ALA A 24 0.05 -10.88 7.37
C ALA A 24 0.97 -9.75 6.92
N GLN A 25 0.72 -9.21 5.74
CA GLN A 25 1.51 -8.08 5.26
C GLN A 25 1.33 -6.87 6.16
N CYS A 26 0.10 -6.58 6.59
CA CYS A 26 -0.14 -5.48 7.52
C CYS A 26 0.64 -5.66 8.82
N GLU A 27 0.67 -6.86 9.35
CA GLU A 27 1.43 -7.13 10.57
C GLU A 27 2.91 -6.84 10.37
N ARG A 28 3.45 -7.27 9.26
CA ARG A 28 4.88 -7.07 8.97
C ARG A 28 5.23 -5.61 8.77
N MET A 29 4.28 -4.85 8.24
CA MET A 29 4.49 -3.42 8.02
C MET A 29 4.15 -2.58 9.24
N GLY A 30 3.61 -3.19 10.29
CA GLY A 30 3.19 -2.44 11.46
C GLY A 30 1.93 -1.63 11.25
N LEU A 31 1.08 -2.05 10.32
CA LEU A 31 -0.15 -1.36 10.00
C LEU A 31 -1.33 -2.02 10.68
N GLN A 32 -2.46 -1.32 10.73
CA GLN A 32 -3.68 -1.88 11.24
C GLN A 32 -4.15 -3.04 10.37
N ARG A 33 -4.91 -3.92 10.97
CA ARG A 33 -5.31 -5.18 10.39
C ARG A 33 -5.93 -5.07 8.99
N HIS A 34 -6.76 -4.06 8.77
CA HIS A 34 -7.47 -3.90 7.52
C HIS A 34 -6.93 -2.75 6.66
N ALA A 35 -5.77 -2.21 7.03
CA ALA A 35 -5.25 -1.03 6.37
C ALA A 35 -5.02 -1.26 4.89
N LEU A 36 -4.39 -2.37 4.54
CA LEU A 36 -4.01 -2.63 3.16
C LEU A 36 -5.23 -2.73 2.26
N ILE A 37 -6.25 -3.46 2.69
CA ILE A 37 -7.46 -3.59 1.88
C ILE A 37 -8.19 -2.25 1.76
N ASP A 38 -8.15 -1.43 2.81
CA ASP A 38 -8.76 -0.11 2.76
C ASP A 38 -8.06 0.78 1.73
N TYR A 39 -6.74 0.70 1.66
CA TYR A 39 -5.98 1.49 0.69
C TYR A 39 -6.23 0.99 -0.73
N ILE A 40 -6.23 -0.32 -0.92
CA ILE A 40 -6.43 -0.91 -2.25
C ILE A 40 -7.85 -0.63 -2.76
N SER A 41 -8.84 -0.66 -1.87
CA SER A 41 -10.22 -0.43 -2.26
C SER A 41 -10.55 1.05 -2.45
N GLY A 42 -9.64 1.94 -2.03
CA GLY A 42 -9.88 3.38 -2.11
C GLY A 42 -10.73 3.91 -0.99
N ARG A 43 -10.91 3.12 0.08
CA ARG A 43 -11.71 3.54 1.22
C ARG A 43 -11.00 4.57 2.07
N ARG A 44 -9.67 4.48 2.16
CA ARG A 44 -8.84 5.40 2.92
C ARG A 44 -7.52 5.61 2.18
N ASP A 45 -6.90 6.76 2.42
CA ASP A 45 -5.52 6.99 1.99
C ASP A 45 -4.58 6.69 3.15
N PRO A 46 -3.39 6.18 2.85
CA PRO A 46 -2.41 5.94 3.92
C PRO A 46 -1.87 7.27 4.46
N SER A 47 -1.49 7.24 5.74
CA SER A 47 -0.69 8.31 6.32
C SER A 47 0.70 8.28 5.70
N THR A 48 1.46 9.34 5.93
CA THR A 48 2.86 9.37 5.48
C THR A 48 3.63 8.17 6.05
N ALA A 49 3.43 7.89 7.33
CA ALA A 49 4.13 6.77 7.96
C ALA A 49 3.74 5.44 7.34
N SER A 50 2.47 5.23 7.05
CA SER A 50 2.01 4.01 6.41
C SER A 50 2.56 3.88 4.99
N LEU A 51 2.60 4.99 4.26
CA LEU A 51 3.12 5.00 2.91
C LEU A 51 4.59 4.61 2.88
N VAL A 52 5.38 5.16 3.80
CA VAL A 52 6.80 4.83 3.90
C VAL A 52 6.98 3.36 4.28
N ALA A 53 6.19 2.88 5.23
CA ALA A 53 6.26 1.48 5.63
C ALA A 53 5.97 0.54 4.47
N MET A 54 4.97 0.86 3.66
CA MET A 54 4.65 0.04 2.49
C MET A 54 5.78 0.08 1.47
N ALA A 55 6.31 1.25 1.19
CA ALA A 55 7.40 1.39 0.24
C ALA A 55 8.61 0.58 0.66
N ASP A 56 8.96 0.65 1.94
CA ASP A 56 10.08 -0.12 2.47
C ASP A 56 9.82 -1.61 2.39
N TYR A 57 8.64 -2.04 2.75
CA TYR A 57 8.30 -3.46 2.76
C TYR A 57 8.34 -4.05 1.36
N TYR A 58 7.79 -3.34 0.39
CA TYR A 58 7.73 -3.83 -0.99
C TYR A 58 9.01 -3.54 -1.77
N GLY A 59 9.92 -2.75 -1.22
CA GLY A 59 11.18 -2.43 -1.90
C GLY A 59 11.00 -1.49 -3.08
N VAL A 60 10.05 -0.58 -3.00
CA VAL A 60 9.79 0.41 -4.04
C VAL A 60 9.79 1.80 -3.44
N SER A 61 9.77 2.82 -4.29
CA SER A 61 9.69 4.19 -3.82
C SER A 61 8.25 4.54 -3.44
N THR A 62 8.08 5.55 -2.61
CA THR A 62 6.74 6.07 -2.33
C THR A 62 6.09 6.61 -3.59
N ASP A 63 6.90 7.22 -4.48
CA ASP A 63 6.37 7.73 -5.75
C ASP A 63 5.77 6.61 -6.59
N TYR A 64 6.38 5.44 -6.57
CA TYR A 64 5.85 4.31 -7.31
C TYR A 64 4.44 3.95 -6.81
N ILE A 65 4.27 3.90 -5.50
CA ILE A 65 2.96 3.57 -4.91
C ILE A 65 1.94 4.65 -5.22
N LEU A 66 2.39 5.89 -5.29
CA LEU A 66 1.51 7.02 -5.62
C LEU A 66 1.22 7.11 -7.12
N GLY A 67 1.88 6.31 -7.93
CA GLY A 67 1.66 6.34 -9.38
C GLY A 67 2.29 7.53 -10.07
N ARG A 68 3.29 8.14 -9.43
CA ARG A 68 3.85 9.40 -9.92
C ARG A 68 5.13 9.25 -10.71
N GLY A 69 5.78 8.14 -10.58
CA GLY A 69 7.03 7.96 -11.28
C GLY A 69 7.27 6.53 -11.57
N GLY A 70 8.35 6.26 -12.24
CA GLY A 70 8.82 4.92 -12.43
C GLY A 70 9.34 4.38 -11.12
N ARG A 71 9.83 3.23 -11.10
CA ARG A 71 10.34 2.58 -9.89
C ARG A 71 11.42 3.35 -9.13
#